data_891d323dfe4484557156b4deebc24940
#
_entry.id   891d323dfe4484557156b4deebc24940
#
_cell.length_a   1.000
_cell.length_b   1.000
_cell.length_c   1.000
_cell.angle_alpha   90.00
_cell.angle_beta   90.00
_cell.angle_gamma   90.00
#
_symmetry.space_group_name_H-M   'P 1'
#
loop_
_entity.id
_entity.type
_entity.pdbx_description
1 polymer ?
#
loop_
_entity_poly.entity_id
_entity_poly.type
_entity_poly.pdbx_seq_one_letter_code
_entity_poly.pdbx_strand_id
1 'polypeptide(L)'
;MRKLLNTVYITNEDTYLTLDGENLVCKLDGKIILRIPFVNIENIVCFNYMGCSPALMGKCVSNLIPLNFMSPQGKFLGKVCGETKGNVFLRVAQIDLFREKGLEMAQNVMAAKFSNTRQLIRRTLHDNPDLREDADIKEAVDFMSTGIDKAFCSGSVEELMGIEGSCAQKYFSVFDKLITNKDVPFTFKIRSKRPPLDPVNALLSFVYTLYTNEYAAALETVGLDSYIGFCHTLRSGRSSLACDLVEESRCIAERFVISLLNLQIIGEKDFEKQISGAVWLNDDGRRKVLSRWQEKKRTTIKHPALKQNIPLGLLPYVQSNLLAKYIRGDIAEYPPYLQK
;
A
#
# COMPACT_ATOMS: atom_id res chain seq x y z
N MET A 1 17.91 12.15 -1.77
CA MET A 1 16.66 11.46 -2.16
C MET A 1 17.02 10.10 -2.70
N ARG A 2 16.37 9.02 -2.25
CA ARG A 2 16.58 7.68 -2.79
C ARG A 2 16.27 7.68 -4.28
N LYS A 3 17.13 7.10 -5.08
CA LYS A 3 16.98 7.02 -6.55
C LYS A 3 16.58 5.64 -7.04
N LEU A 4 16.76 4.61 -6.20
CA LEU A 4 16.53 3.22 -6.54
C LEU A 4 15.19 2.76 -5.95
N LEU A 5 14.44 1.99 -6.72
CA LEU A 5 13.18 1.36 -6.29
C LEU A 5 13.32 -0.16 -6.42
N ASN A 6 14.48 -0.66 -6.04
CA ASN A 6 14.81 -2.08 -6.21
C ASN A 6 14.36 -2.86 -4.97
N THR A 7 13.15 -3.39 -5.04
CA THR A 7 12.69 -4.40 -4.09
C THR A 7 13.03 -5.79 -4.62
N VAL A 8 13.68 -6.58 -3.79
CA VAL A 8 13.93 -8.00 -4.07
C VAL A 8 12.79 -8.81 -3.48
N TYR A 9 12.06 -9.52 -4.33
CA TYR A 9 10.99 -10.44 -3.90
C TYR A 9 11.48 -11.87 -3.98
N ILE A 10 11.47 -12.57 -2.86
CA ILE A 10 11.80 -13.99 -2.76
C ILE A 10 10.50 -14.76 -2.76
N THR A 11 10.13 -15.32 -3.90
CA THR A 11 8.84 -15.99 -4.10
C THR A 11 8.89 -17.51 -4.01
N ASN A 12 10.07 -18.10 -4.07
CA ASN A 12 10.26 -19.55 -3.90
C ASN A 12 10.40 -19.86 -2.40
N GLU A 13 9.57 -20.77 -1.90
CA GLU A 13 9.46 -21.10 -0.47
C GLU A 13 10.74 -21.75 0.08
N ASP A 14 11.48 -22.52 -0.73
CA ASP A 14 12.66 -23.25 -0.34
C ASP A 14 13.97 -22.43 -0.43
N THR A 15 13.86 -21.17 -0.83
CA THR A 15 15.02 -20.30 -0.95
C THR A 15 15.52 -19.83 0.42
N TYR A 16 16.77 -20.13 0.76
CA TYR A 16 17.45 -19.58 1.92
C TYR A 16 18.29 -18.36 1.55
N LEU A 17 18.26 -17.33 2.40
CA LEU A 17 18.99 -16.09 2.18
C LEU A 17 20.22 -15.99 3.07
N THR A 18 21.34 -15.58 2.52
CA THR A 18 22.59 -15.39 3.27
C THR A 18 23.37 -14.18 2.77
N LEU A 19 24.33 -13.75 3.57
CA LEU A 19 25.29 -12.70 3.24
C LEU A 19 26.60 -13.34 2.74
N ASP A 20 27.17 -12.77 1.66
CA ASP A 20 28.50 -13.06 1.22
C ASP A 20 29.19 -11.76 0.79
N GLY A 21 30.10 -11.26 1.64
CA GLY A 21 30.69 -9.94 1.51
C GLY A 21 29.61 -8.84 1.45
N GLU A 22 29.61 -8.08 0.37
CA GLU A 22 28.63 -7.02 0.11
C GLU A 22 27.45 -7.49 -0.76
N ASN A 23 27.16 -8.81 -0.78
CA ASN A 23 26.09 -9.34 -1.62
C ASN A 23 25.05 -10.11 -0.80
N LEU A 24 23.77 -9.89 -1.14
CA LEU A 24 22.70 -10.81 -0.86
C LEU A 24 22.88 -12.05 -1.74
N VAL A 25 22.88 -13.23 -1.13
CA VAL A 25 22.96 -14.50 -1.83
C VAL A 25 21.72 -15.33 -1.54
N CYS A 26 21.06 -15.77 -2.61
CA CYS A 26 19.92 -16.69 -2.54
C CYS A 26 20.40 -18.10 -2.86
N LYS A 27 20.07 -19.07 -1.99
CA LYS A 27 20.40 -20.49 -2.14
C LYS A 27 19.15 -21.32 -2.25
N LEU A 28 19.16 -22.30 -3.16
CA LEU A 28 18.17 -23.33 -3.29
C LEU A 28 18.88 -24.68 -3.28
N ASP A 29 18.52 -25.60 -2.41
CA ASP A 29 19.19 -26.88 -2.21
C ASP A 29 20.73 -26.75 -2.02
N GLY A 30 21.14 -25.75 -1.27
CA GLY A 30 22.55 -25.44 -1.02
C GLY A 30 23.29 -24.77 -2.18
N LYS A 31 22.71 -24.70 -3.37
CA LYS A 31 23.32 -24.07 -4.55
C LYS A 31 22.94 -22.59 -4.64
N ILE A 32 23.89 -21.75 -5.03
CA ILE A 32 23.65 -20.32 -5.28
C ILE A 32 22.86 -20.17 -6.58
N ILE A 33 21.66 -19.61 -6.48
CA ILE A 33 20.80 -19.33 -7.63
C ILE A 33 20.80 -17.85 -8.02
N LEU A 34 21.16 -16.96 -7.08
CA LEU A 34 21.16 -15.52 -7.32
C LEU A 34 22.14 -14.83 -6.36
N ARG A 35 22.85 -13.81 -6.86
CA ARG A 35 23.71 -12.93 -6.09
C ARG A 35 23.43 -11.48 -6.48
N ILE A 36 23.13 -10.62 -5.52
CA ILE A 36 22.77 -9.22 -5.73
C ILE A 36 23.62 -8.33 -4.81
N PRO A 37 24.36 -7.35 -5.34
CA PRO A 37 25.06 -6.37 -4.51
C PRO A 37 24.10 -5.54 -3.66
N PHE A 38 24.42 -5.34 -2.37
CA PHE A 38 23.58 -4.57 -1.44
C PHE A 38 23.34 -3.11 -1.89
N VAL A 39 24.28 -2.53 -2.61
CA VAL A 39 24.17 -1.17 -3.18
C VAL A 39 22.95 -1.02 -4.10
N ASN A 40 22.48 -2.13 -4.66
CA ASN A 40 21.33 -2.16 -5.57
C ASN A 40 20.01 -2.52 -4.88
N ILE A 41 20.01 -2.73 -3.56
CA ILE A 41 18.83 -3.19 -2.82
C ILE A 41 18.32 -2.08 -1.92
N GLU A 42 17.03 -1.82 -1.96
CA GLU A 42 16.35 -0.89 -1.04
C GLU A 42 15.33 -1.56 -0.13
N ASN A 43 14.85 -2.75 -0.51
CA ASN A 43 13.88 -3.49 0.28
C ASN A 43 13.96 -4.98 -0.09
N ILE A 44 13.74 -5.86 0.87
CA ILE A 44 13.64 -7.31 0.67
C ILE A 44 12.31 -7.77 1.24
N VAL A 45 11.53 -8.48 0.43
CA VAL A 45 10.24 -9.07 0.79
C VAL A 45 10.30 -10.57 0.53
N CYS A 46 10.21 -11.35 1.59
CA CYS A 46 10.34 -12.80 1.56
C CYS A 46 8.99 -13.48 1.70
N PHE A 47 8.65 -14.34 0.76
CA PHE A 47 7.51 -15.26 0.82
C PHE A 47 7.99 -16.70 1.11
N ASN A 48 9.25 -16.85 1.52
CA ASN A 48 9.88 -18.12 1.81
C ASN A 48 9.69 -18.54 3.27
N TYR A 49 9.83 -19.85 3.52
CA TYR A 49 9.83 -20.44 4.87
C TYR A 49 11.23 -20.74 5.41
N MET A 50 12.25 -20.80 4.54
CA MET A 50 13.62 -21.13 4.93
C MET A 50 14.33 -19.99 5.68
N GLY A 51 13.80 -18.78 5.61
CA GLY A 51 14.35 -17.64 6.35
C GLY A 51 15.68 -17.13 5.80
N CYS A 52 16.51 -16.59 6.71
CA CYS A 52 17.79 -15.99 6.35
C CYS A 52 18.81 -16.09 7.47
N SER A 53 20.11 -15.87 7.14
CA SER A 53 21.19 -15.89 8.12
C SER A 53 21.17 -14.66 9.04
N PRO A 54 21.62 -14.79 10.32
CA PRO A 54 21.79 -13.65 11.23
C PRO A 54 22.71 -12.56 10.68
N ALA A 55 23.77 -12.95 9.94
CA ALA A 55 24.68 -12.01 9.31
C ALA A 55 23.95 -11.13 8.27
N LEU A 56 23.04 -11.71 7.48
CA LEU A 56 22.19 -10.96 6.55
C LEU A 56 21.25 -10.00 7.30
N MET A 57 20.63 -10.47 8.38
CA MET A 57 19.78 -9.61 9.22
C MET A 57 20.56 -8.38 9.72
N GLY A 58 21.75 -8.58 10.29
CA GLY A 58 22.61 -7.50 10.76
C GLY A 58 23.02 -6.54 9.65
N LYS A 59 23.32 -7.04 8.45
CA LYS A 59 23.66 -6.21 7.29
C LYS A 59 22.46 -5.39 6.82
N CYS A 60 21.28 -5.96 6.79
CA CYS A 60 20.03 -5.24 6.46
C CYS A 60 19.77 -4.11 7.46
N VAL A 61 19.89 -4.39 8.75
CA VAL A 61 19.73 -3.40 9.84
C VAL A 61 20.72 -2.25 9.70
N SER A 62 22.02 -2.55 9.53
CA SER A 62 23.05 -1.51 9.46
C SER A 62 22.92 -0.62 8.22
N ASN A 63 22.37 -1.13 7.12
CA ASN A 63 22.14 -0.38 5.89
C ASN A 63 20.70 0.21 5.78
N LEU A 64 19.87 0.09 6.81
CA LEU A 64 18.47 0.53 6.83
C LEU A 64 17.66 -0.04 5.67
N ILE A 65 17.95 -1.30 5.29
CA ILE A 65 17.21 -2.03 4.27
C ILE A 65 16.13 -2.86 4.97
N PRO A 66 14.85 -2.58 4.74
CA PRO A 66 13.76 -3.37 5.31
C PRO A 66 13.82 -4.82 4.82
N LEU A 67 13.75 -5.76 5.75
CA LEU A 67 13.66 -7.20 5.47
C LEU A 67 12.35 -7.71 6.08
N ASN A 68 11.37 -8.01 5.22
CA ASN A 68 10.02 -8.36 5.60
C ASN A 68 9.72 -9.81 5.21
N PHE A 69 9.03 -10.53 6.09
CA PHE A 69 8.54 -11.89 5.86
C PHE A 69 7.02 -11.89 5.73
N MET A 70 6.54 -12.55 4.71
CA MET A 70 5.13 -12.67 4.39
C MET A 70 4.76 -14.12 4.12
N SER A 71 3.54 -14.51 4.44
CA SER A 71 3.03 -15.81 3.99
C SER A 71 2.85 -15.81 2.47
N PRO A 72 2.76 -16.99 1.82
CA PRO A 72 2.44 -17.09 0.39
C PRO A 72 1.16 -16.33 0.00
N GLN A 73 0.18 -16.23 0.93
CA GLN A 73 -1.08 -15.52 0.71
C GLN A 73 -0.95 -14.00 0.91
N GLY A 74 0.27 -13.49 1.15
CA GLY A 74 0.53 -12.05 1.34
C GLY A 74 0.24 -11.54 2.76
N LYS A 75 0.02 -12.42 3.76
CA LYS A 75 -0.12 -11.99 5.15
C LYS A 75 1.26 -11.64 5.71
N PHE A 76 1.39 -10.47 6.32
CA PHE A 76 2.60 -10.08 7.04
C PHE A 76 2.86 -11.03 8.22
N LEU A 77 4.06 -11.60 8.32
CA LEU A 77 4.48 -12.50 9.37
C LEU A 77 5.42 -11.80 10.37
N GLY A 78 6.35 -11.02 9.85
CA GLY A 78 7.34 -10.33 10.67
C GLY A 78 8.33 -9.52 9.84
N LYS A 79 9.15 -8.74 10.52
CA LYS A 79 10.24 -7.97 9.92
C LYS A 79 11.48 -8.03 10.81
N VAL A 80 12.64 -7.86 10.20
CA VAL A 80 13.89 -7.68 10.95
C VAL A 80 14.00 -6.22 11.37
N CYS A 81 14.08 -6.00 12.67
CA CYS A 81 14.31 -4.70 13.28
C CYS A 81 15.62 -4.72 14.03
N GLY A 82 16.42 -3.67 13.88
CA GLY A 82 17.57 -3.43 14.73
C GLY A 82 17.22 -2.61 15.97
N GLU A 83 18.26 -2.15 16.65
CA GLU A 83 18.12 -1.17 17.71
C GLU A 83 17.33 0.04 17.19
N THR A 84 16.48 0.58 18.03
CA THR A 84 15.75 1.81 17.75
C THR A 84 16.71 2.98 17.65
N LYS A 85 17.28 3.18 16.48
CA LYS A 85 18.11 4.35 16.12
C LYS A 85 17.19 5.41 15.55
N GLY A 86 16.59 6.23 16.38
CA GLY A 86 15.68 7.25 15.90
C GLY A 86 15.67 8.45 16.84
N ASN A 87 15.26 9.56 16.29
CA ASN A 87 15.04 10.77 17.09
C ASN A 87 13.86 10.51 18.04
N VAL A 88 14.17 10.22 19.31
CA VAL A 88 13.16 10.00 20.37
C VAL A 88 12.24 11.21 20.47
N PHE A 89 12.75 12.44 20.32
CA PHE A 89 11.96 13.66 20.35
C PHE A 89 10.93 13.71 19.22
N LEU A 90 11.25 13.19 18.03
CA LEU A 90 10.29 13.10 16.92
C LEU A 90 9.11 12.16 17.25
N ARG A 91 9.37 11.04 17.95
CA ARG A 91 8.30 10.12 18.38
C ARG A 91 7.44 10.70 19.47
N VAL A 92 8.05 11.41 20.44
CA VAL A 92 7.29 12.14 21.48
C VAL A 92 6.41 13.18 20.81
N ALA A 93 6.97 14.02 19.93
CA ALA A 93 6.21 15.01 19.17
C ALA A 93 5.11 14.38 18.28
N GLN A 94 5.33 13.21 17.72
CA GLN A 94 4.30 12.45 17.00
C GLN A 94 3.11 12.10 17.90
N ILE A 95 3.38 11.59 19.10
CA ILE A 95 2.35 11.22 20.06
C ILE A 95 1.55 12.44 20.49
N ASP A 96 2.24 13.51 20.84
CA ASP A 96 1.61 14.74 21.31
C ASP A 96 0.76 15.38 20.22
N LEU A 97 1.29 15.52 19.00
CA LEU A 97 0.55 16.06 17.87
C LEU A 97 -0.72 15.26 17.56
N PHE A 98 -0.65 13.92 17.62
CA PHE A 98 -1.81 13.08 17.31
C PHE A 98 -2.87 13.10 18.41
N ARG A 99 -2.48 13.39 19.65
CA ARG A 99 -3.43 13.65 20.74
C ARG A 99 -4.14 14.99 20.57
N GLU A 100 -3.42 16.00 20.12
CA GLU A 100 -3.94 17.37 19.98
C GLU A 100 -4.71 17.56 18.66
N LYS A 101 -4.18 17.05 17.54
CA LYS A 101 -4.67 17.31 16.17
C LYS A 101 -5.04 16.05 15.40
N GLY A 102 -5.23 14.93 16.07
CA GLY A 102 -5.50 13.65 15.39
C GLY A 102 -6.76 13.69 14.52
N LEU A 103 -7.82 14.34 14.97
CA LEU A 103 -9.05 14.50 14.19
C LEU A 103 -8.81 15.34 12.93
N GLU A 104 -8.15 16.47 13.04
CA GLU A 104 -7.84 17.34 11.90
C GLU A 104 -7.02 16.59 10.83
N MET A 105 -6.02 15.83 11.27
CA MET A 105 -5.20 15.01 10.37
C MET A 105 -6.01 13.89 9.72
N ALA A 106 -6.90 13.26 10.47
CA ALA A 106 -7.79 12.21 9.95
C ALA A 106 -8.76 12.78 8.89
N GLN A 107 -9.35 13.96 9.17
CA GLN A 107 -10.22 14.67 8.22
C GLN A 107 -9.49 14.97 6.91
N ASN A 108 -8.26 15.50 6.97
CA ASN A 108 -7.45 15.81 5.79
C ASN A 108 -7.14 14.56 4.95
N VAL A 109 -6.73 13.46 5.59
CA VAL A 109 -6.42 12.21 4.90
C VAL A 109 -7.66 11.58 4.29
N MET A 110 -8.80 11.58 5.01
CA MET A 110 -10.06 11.01 4.48
C MET A 110 -10.64 11.87 3.34
N ALA A 111 -10.57 13.18 3.44
CA ALA A 111 -10.96 14.08 2.35
C ALA A 111 -10.10 13.82 1.09
N ALA A 112 -8.79 13.63 1.26
CA ALA A 112 -7.91 13.26 0.16
C ALA A 112 -8.26 11.88 -0.44
N LYS A 113 -8.57 10.88 0.39
CA LYS A 113 -9.06 9.58 -0.05
C LYS A 113 -10.29 9.72 -0.94
N PHE A 114 -11.32 10.45 -0.48
CA PHE A 114 -12.56 10.63 -1.24
C PHE A 114 -12.32 11.39 -2.54
N SER A 115 -11.50 12.44 -2.50
CA SER A 115 -11.11 13.20 -3.68
C SER A 115 -10.39 12.30 -4.71
N ASN A 116 -9.44 11.50 -4.28
CA ASN A 116 -8.67 10.62 -5.15
C ASN A 116 -9.51 9.45 -5.69
N THR A 117 -10.42 8.89 -4.90
CA THR A 117 -11.40 7.89 -5.35
C THR A 117 -12.34 8.49 -6.41
N ARG A 118 -12.87 9.70 -6.17
CA ARG A 118 -13.67 10.43 -7.15
C ARG A 118 -12.91 10.62 -8.47
N GLN A 119 -11.62 10.99 -8.37
CA GLN A 119 -10.79 11.20 -9.56
C GLN A 119 -10.51 9.90 -10.31
N LEU A 120 -10.36 8.76 -9.63
CA LEU A 120 -10.25 7.44 -10.25
C LEU A 120 -11.52 7.14 -11.07
N ILE A 121 -12.69 7.32 -10.47
CA ILE A 121 -13.98 7.08 -11.16
C ILE A 121 -14.10 8.01 -12.38
N ARG A 122 -13.88 9.32 -12.23
CA ARG A 122 -13.94 10.30 -13.31
C ARG A 122 -13.02 9.97 -14.46
N ARG A 123 -11.82 9.48 -14.18
CA ARG A 123 -10.89 9.07 -15.21
C ARG A 123 -11.38 7.83 -15.96
N THR A 124 -11.99 6.87 -15.27
CA THR A 124 -12.58 5.71 -15.93
C THR A 124 -13.73 6.15 -16.87
N LEU A 125 -14.56 7.11 -16.46
CA LEU A 125 -15.59 7.70 -17.30
C LEU A 125 -15.04 8.47 -18.51
N HIS A 126 -13.91 9.15 -18.32
CA HIS A 126 -13.24 9.84 -19.42
C HIS A 126 -12.72 8.85 -20.47
N ASP A 127 -12.08 7.78 -19.99
CA ASP A 127 -11.46 6.76 -20.85
C ASP A 127 -12.53 5.82 -21.50
N ASN A 128 -13.77 5.76 -20.95
CA ASN A 128 -14.87 4.89 -21.41
C ASN A 128 -16.17 5.70 -21.56
N PRO A 129 -16.41 6.31 -22.74
CA PRO A 129 -17.57 7.17 -22.96
C PRO A 129 -18.92 6.50 -22.68
N ASP A 130 -19.04 5.19 -22.94
CA ASP A 130 -20.28 4.41 -22.76
C ASP A 130 -20.75 4.37 -21.29
N LEU A 131 -19.84 4.56 -20.34
CA LEU A 131 -20.13 4.59 -18.91
C LEU A 131 -20.61 5.97 -18.41
N ARG A 132 -20.51 7.02 -19.23
CA ARG A 132 -20.78 8.41 -18.79
C ARG A 132 -22.21 8.61 -18.37
N GLU A 133 -23.15 7.86 -18.93
CA GLU A 133 -24.58 7.97 -18.63
C GLU A 133 -25.05 6.98 -17.55
N ASP A 134 -24.14 6.17 -16.99
CA ASP A 134 -24.48 5.27 -15.90
C ASP A 134 -24.83 6.05 -14.61
N ALA A 135 -26.08 5.91 -14.18
CA ALA A 135 -26.62 6.66 -13.04
C ALA A 135 -25.92 6.31 -11.72
N ASP A 136 -25.58 5.03 -11.50
CA ASP A 136 -24.93 4.58 -10.25
C ASP A 136 -23.51 5.13 -10.13
N ILE A 137 -22.79 5.22 -11.26
CA ILE A 137 -21.44 5.78 -11.29
C ILE A 137 -21.48 7.30 -11.06
N LYS A 138 -22.44 8.01 -11.67
CA LYS A 138 -22.64 9.45 -11.42
C LYS A 138 -22.94 9.69 -9.94
N GLU A 139 -23.88 8.93 -9.36
CA GLU A 139 -24.21 9.03 -7.94
C GLU A 139 -23.00 8.73 -7.06
N ALA A 140 -22.14 7.76 -7.41
CA ALA A 140 -20.92 7.48 -6.65
C ALA A 140 -19.93 8.67 -6.68
N VAL A 141 -19.79 9.37 -7.83
CA VAL A 141 -18.97 10.58 -7.94
C VAL A 141 -19.49 11.70 -7.03
N ASP A 142 -20.80 11.93 -7.01
CA ASP A 142 -21.45 12.96 -6.18
C ASP A 142 -21.36 12.60 -4.70
N PHE A 143 -21.53 11.31 -4.38
CA PHE A 143 -21.39 10.81 -3.01
C PHE A 143 -19.97 11.04 -2.46
N MET A 144 -18.93 10.81 -3.27
CA MET A 144 -17.55 11.13 -2.88
C MET A 144 -17.36 12.64 -2.66
N SER A 145 -18.00 13.48 -3.47
CA SER A 145 -17.93 14.95 -3.29
C SER A 145 -18.56 15.37 -1.95
N THR A 146 -19.75 14.87 -1.66
CA THR A 146 -20.42 15.10 -0.37
C THR A 146 -19.61 14.52 0.80
N GLY A 147 -18.94 13.39 0.59
CA GLY A 147 -18.06 12.77 1.58
C GLY A 147 -16.90 13.67 2.00
N ILE A 148 -16.34 14.44 1.05
CA ILE A 148 -15.26 15.40 1.35
C ILE A 148 -15.76 16.48 2.33
N ASP A 149 -16.93 17.08 2.03
CA ASP A 149 -17.50 18.13 2.87
C ASP A 149 -17.86 17.60 4.27
N LYS A 150 -18.47 16.41 4.33
CA LYS A 150 -18.80 15.75 5.60
C LYS A 150 -17.57 15.39 6.41
N ALA A 151 -16.46 15.00 5.76
CA ALA A 151 -15.22 14.68 6.48
C ALA A 151 -14.71 15.88 7.27
N PHE A 152 -14.72 17.08 6.69
CA PHE A 152 -14.31 18.31 7.40
C PHE A 152 -15.28 18.76 8.49
N CYS A 153 -16.54 18.37 8.39
CA CYS A 153 -17.58 18.70 9.38
C CYS A 153 -17.67 17.68 10.52
N SER A 154 -16.97 16.55 10.46
CA SER A 154 -17.05 15.50 11.49
C SER A 154 -16.48 15.99 12.83
N GLY A 155 -17.20 15.74 13.92
CA GLY A 155 -16.81 16.12 15.28
C GLY A 155 -15.94 15.10 16.02
N SER A 156 -15.78 13.89 15.45
CA SER A 156 -14.96 12.82 16.04
C SER A 156 -14.41 11.87 14.97
N VAL A 157 -13.39 11.10 15.37
CA VAL A 157 -12.81 10.06 14.50
C VAL A 157 -13.82 8.95 14.23
N GLU A 158 -14.66 8.61 15.19
CA GLU A 158 -15.72 7.60 15.06
C GLU A 158 -16.76 8.01 14.01
N GLU A 159 -17.20 9.26 14.04
CA GLU A 159 -18.10 9.82 13.03
C GLU A 159 -17.45 9.81 11.64
N LEU A 160 -16.20 10.25 11.55
CA LEU A 160 -15.41 10.25 10.32
C LEU A 160 -15.28 8.84 9.74
N MET A 161 -15.03 7.83 10.58
CA MET A 161 -14.98 6.42 10.15
C MET A 161 -16.34 5.89 9.67
N GLY A 162 -17.45 6.39 10.23
CA GLY A 162 -18.80 6.12 9.72
C GLY A 162 -19.02 6.69 8.31
N ILE A 163 -18.56 7.92 8.07
CA ILE A 163 -18.59 8.57 6.75
C ILE A 163 -17.71 7.78 5.76
N GLU A 164 -16.50 7.39 6.19
CA GLU A 164 -15.59 6.55 5.39
C GLU A 164 -16.25 5.23 4.98
N GLY A 165 -16.88 4.54 5.92
CA GLY A 165 -17.56 3.27 5.68
C GLY A 165 -18.67 3.42 4.62
N SER A 166 -19.48 4.49 4.71
CA SER A 166 -20.54 4.80 3.74
C SER A 166 -19.97 5.12 2.35
N CYS A 167 -18.92 5.92 2.29
CA CYS A 167 -18.22 6.23 1.03
C CYS A 167 -17.60 4.98 0.41
N ALA A 168 -16.96 4.12 1.22
CA ALA A 168 -16.40 2.87 0.74
C ALA A 168 -17.48 1.92 0.21
N GLN A 169 -18.61 1.80 0.90
CA GLN A 169 -19.74 1.00 0.44
C GLN A 169 -20.25 1.49 -0.92
N LYS A 170 -20.46 2.80 -1.07
CA LYS A 170 -20.91 3.38 -2.35
C LYS A 170 -19.89 3.20 -3.47
N TYR A 171 -18.61 3.38 -3.19
CA TYR A 171 -17.54 3.14 -4.16
C TYR A 171 -17.50 1.68 -4.61
N PHE A 172 -17.51 0.74 -3.67
CA PHE A 172 -17.45 -0.68 -4.00
C PHE A 172 -18.73 -1.20 -4.65
N SER A 173 -19.87 -0.53 -4.52
CA SER A 173 -21.09 -0.90 -5.27
C SER A 173 -20.98 -0.68 -6.78
N VAL A 174 -20.10 0.21 -7.21
CA VAL A 174 -19.84 0.48 -8.64
C VAL A 174 -18.51 -0.08 -9.13
N PHE A 175 -17.72 -0.70 -8.26
CA PHE A 175 -16.35 -1.14 -8.58
C PHE A 175 -16.29 -2.13 -9.74
N ASP A 176 -17.24 -3.06 -9.84
CA ASP A 176 -17.33 -4.02 -10.94
C ASP A 176 -17.50 -3.33 -12.30
N LYS A 177 -18.25 -2.22 -12.35
CA LYS A 177 -18.44 -1.42 -13.56
C LYS A 177 -17.15 -0.71 -14.03
N LEU A 178 -16.18 -0.54 -13.14
CA LEU A 178 -14.87 0.04 -13.47
C LEU A 178 -13.93 -1.00 -14.13
N ILE A 179 -14.27 -2.29 -14.04
CA ILE A 179 -13.63 -3.35 -14.79
C ILE A 179 -14.31 -3.40 -16.17
N THR A 180 -13.75 -2.66 -17.11
CA THR A 180 -14.40 -2.38 -18.40
C THR A 180 -14.19 -3.45 -19.46
N ASN A 181 -13.23 -4.34 -19.28
CA ASN A 181 -12.99 -5.46 -20.18
C ASN A 181 -14.02 -6.57 -19.94
N LYS A 182 -14.92 -6.78 -20.89
CA LYS A 182 -16.02 -7.76 -20.82
C LYS A 182 -15.54 -9.22 -20.86
N ASP A 183 -14.31 -9.46 -21.32
CA ASP A 183 -13.72 -10.80 -21.38
C ASP A 183 -13.07 -11.23 -20.05
N VAL A 184 -13.14 -10.37 -19.02
CA VAL A 184 -12.66 -10.71 -17.68
C VAL A 184 -13.64 -11.69 -17.03
N PRO A 185 -13.19 -12.92 -16.66
CA PRO A 185 -14.09 -13.96 -16.14
C PRO A 185 -14.46 -13.77 -14.67
N PHE A 186 -14.16 -12.60 -14.09
CA PHE A 186 -14.36 -12.30 -12.68
C PHE A 186 -15.49 -11.30 -12.47
N THR A 187 -16.27 -11.54 -11.43
CA THR A 187 -17.33 -10.62 -10.99
C THR A 187 -17.02 -10.15 -9.57
N PHE A 188 -17.05 -8.86 -9.36
CA PHE A 188 -16.93 -8.26 -8.04
C PHE A 188 -18.31 -7.87 -7.52
N LYS A 189 -18.79 -8.51 -6.45
CA LYS A 189 -20.11 -8.21 -5.86
C LYS A 189 -20.02 -7.33 -4.62
N ILE A 190 -19.10 -7.67 -3.72
CA ILE A 190 -18.94 -7.00 -2.44
C ILE A 190 -17.50 -7.13 -1.96
N ARG A 191 -17.04 -6.14 -1.21
CA ARG A 191 -15.71 -6.19 -0.61
C ARG A 191 -15.63 -7.21 0.53
N SER A 192 -14.92 -8.33 0.32
CA SER A 192 -14.57 -9.33 1.34
C SER A 192 -13.06 -9.28 1.61
N LYS A 193 -12.68 -9.29 2.90
CA LYS A 193 -11.26 -9.05 3.29
C LYS A 193 -10.62 -10.25 4.00
N ARG A 194 -11.36 -10.95 4.83
CA ARG A 194 -10.82 -11.99 5.72
C ARG A 194 -11.82 -13.13 5.91
N PRO A 195 -11.76 -14.12 5.02
CA PRO A 195 -10.92 -14.24 3.84
C PRO A 195 -11.49 -13.49 2.61
N PRO A 196 -10.68 -13.23 1.55
CA PRO A 196 -11.21 -12.83 0.25
C PRO A 196 -11.96 -14.00 -0.39
N LEU A 197 -13.14 -13.74 -0.96
CA LEU A 197 -14.04 -14.78 -1.46
C LEU A 197 -14.09 -14.85 -3.00
N ASP A 198 -13.43 -13.95 -3.69
CA ASP A 198 -13.31 -13.89 -5.15
C ASP A 198 -11.93 -13.37 -5.57
N PRO A 199 -11.54 -13.55 -6.85
CA PRO A 199 -10.25 -13.14 -7.38
C PRO A 199 -9.95 -11.64 -7.26
N VAL A 200 -10.96 -10.78 -7.45
CA VAL A 200 -10.79 -9.33 -7.36
C VAL A 200 -10.47 -8.92 -5.91
N ASN A 201 -11.20 -9.49 -4.95
CA ASN A 201 -10.93 -9.30 -3.53
C ASN A 201 -9.57 -9.85 -3.10
N ALA A 202 -9.11 -10.94 -3.68
CA ALA A 202 -7.77 -11.50 -3.44
C ALA A 202 -6.68 -10.52 -3.92
N LEU A 203 -6.81 -9.99 -5.14
CA LEU A 203 -5.91 -8.99 -5.70
C LEU A 203 -5.86 -7.72 -4.85
N LEU A 204 -7.02 -7.16 -4.53
CA LEU A 204 -7.12 -5.95 -3.69
C LEU A 204 -6.43 -6.16 -2.34
N SER A 205 -6.70 -7.30 -1.68
CA SER A 205 -6.13 -7.59 -0.37
C SER A 205 -4.60 -7.76 -0.43
N PHE A 206 -4.11 -8.43 -1.45
CA PHE A 206 -2.68 -8.64 -1.68
C PHE A 206 -1.96 -7.31 -1.94
N VAL A 207 -2.45 -6.51 -2.88
CA VAL A 207 -1.83 -5.23 -3.26
C VAL A 207 -1.89 -4.22 -2.11
N TYR A 208 -3.00 -4.15 -1.36
CA TYR A 208 -3.10 -3.30 -0.17
C TYR A 208 -2.08 -3.69 0.90
N THR A 209 -1.86 -4.98 1.11
CA THR A 209 -0.86 -5.44 2.09
C THR A 209 0.55 -5.03 1.66
N LEU A 210 0.90 -5.20 0.37
CA LEU A 210 2.18 -4.75 -0.17
C LEU A 210 2.37 -3.25 0.04
N TYR A 211 1.36 -2.46 -0.31
CA TYR A 211 1.44 -1.00 -0.26
C TYR A 211 1.51 -0.47 1.17
N THR A 212 0.74 -1.07 2.09
CA THR A 212 0.81 -0.72 3.52
C THR A 212 2.19 -1.04 4.11
N ASN A 213 2.82 -2.15 3.72
CA ASN A 213 4.17 -2.48 4.15
C ASN A 213 5.22 -1.50 3.59
N GLU A 214 5.03 -0.99 2.37
CA GLU A 214 5.90 0.06 1.82
C GLU A 214 5.79 1.36 2.62
N TYR A 215 4.58 1.75 3.05
CA TYR A 215 4.38 2.90 3.93
C TYR A 215 4.98 2.66 5.32
N ALA A 216 4.80 1.49 5.92
CA ALA A 216 5.40 1.17 7.21
C ALA A 216 6.93 1.27 7.16
N ALA A 217 7.56 0.71 6.13
CA ALA A 217 9.00 0.81 5.91
C ALA A 217 9.46 2.27 5.71
N ALA A 218 8.69 3.08 4.97
CA ALA A 218 8.98 4.49 4.74
C ALA A 218 8.90 5.31 6.03
N LEU A 219 7.87 5.10 6.84
CA LEU A 219 7.68 5.76 8.14
C LEU A 219 8.85 5.49 9.08
N GLU A 220 9.26 4.23 9.20
CA GLU A 220 10.39 3.83 10.04
C GLU A 220 11.73 4.42 9.53
N THR A 221 11.89 4.53 8.22
CA THR A 221 13.09 5.14 7.62
C THR A 221 13.22 6.63 7.98
N VAL A 222 12.11 7.34 8.16
CA VAL A 222 12.14 8.75 8.58
C VAL A 222 12.10 8.94 10.10
N GLY A 223 12.05 7.86 10.88
CA GLY A 223 12.10 7.86 12.34
C GLY A 223 10.75 7.97 13.03
N LEU A 224 9.63 7.81 12.31
CA LEU A 224 8.28 7.76 12.87
C LEU A 224 7.92 6.34 13.30
N ASP A 225 7.08 6.23 14.32
CA ASP A 225 6.49 4.97 14.73
C ASP A 225 5.28 4.63 13.85
N SER A 226 5.41 3.56 13.06
CA SER A 226 4.37 3.15 12.13
C SER A 226 3.09 2.61 12.80
N TYR A 227 3.13 2.31 14.12
CA TYR A 227 1.99 1.80 14.89
C TYR A 227 1.14 2.89 15.52
N ILE A 228 1.69 4.09 15.74
CA ILE A 228 0.99 5.22 16.35
C ILE A 228 0.32 6.04 15.26
N GLY A 229 -0.95 5.75 14.98
CA GLY A 229 -1.80 6.45 14.01
C GLY A 229 -2.75 7.44 14.64
N PHE A 230 -3.45 8.19 13.80
CA PHE A 230 -4.40 9.24 14.20
C PHE A 230 -5.86 8.95 13.79
N CYS A 231 -6.08 8.02 12.86
CA CYS A 231 -7.41 7.67 12.36
C CYS A 231 -7.81 6.26 12.77
N HIS A 232 -6.99 5.27 12.45
CA HIS A 232 -7.26 3.91 12.86
C HIS A 232 -6.98 3.71 14.35
N THR A 233 -7.94 3.18 15.10
CA THR A 233 -7.79 2.84 16.54
C THR A 233 -6.50 2.09 16.79
N LEU A 234 -5.74 2.48 17.79
CA LEU A 234 -4.52 1.80 18.19
C LEU A 234 -4.81 0.36 18.57
N ARG A 235 -4.13 -0.58 17.94
CA ARG A 235 -4.27 -2.01 18.19
C ARG A 235 -2.92 -2.70 18.09
N SER A 236 -2.62 -3.58 19.05
CA SER A 236 -1.42 -4.41 19.01
C SER A 236 -1.31 -5.17 17.67
N GLY A 237 -0.13 -5.15 17.08
CA GLY A 237 0.15 -5.83 15.82
C GLY A 237 -0.39 -5.15 14.55
N ARG A 238 -0.98 -3.94 14.63
CA ARG A 238 -1.42 -3.17 13.47
C ARG A 238 -0.60 -1.89 13.32
N SER A 239 0.04 -1.73 12.18
CA SER A 239 0.74 -0.48 11.81
C SER A 239 -0.30 0.59 11.47
N SER A 240 -0.93 1.19 12.49
CA SER A 240 -2.07 2.11 12.34
C SER A 240 -1.71 3.32 11.51
N LEU A 241 -0.55 3.95 11.72
CA LEU A 241 -0.11 5.10 10.92
C LEU A 241 0.13 4.74 9.45
N ALA A 242 0.70 3.56 9.18
CA ALA A 242 0.85 3.12 7.79
C ALA A 242 -0.51 2.88 7.12
N CYS A 243 -1.50 2.35 7.85
CA CYS A 243 -2.87 2.24 7.37
C CYS A 243 -3.48 3.61 7.10
N ASP A 244 -3.26 4.60 8.00
CA ASP A 244 -3.78 5.95 7.85
C ASP A 244 -3.22 6.62 6.58
N LEU A 245 -1.90 6.59 6.38
CA LEU A 245 -1.29 7.24 5.21
C LEU A 245 -1.58 6.53 3.88
N VAL A 246 -1.79 5.21 3.89
CA VAL A 246 -2.20 4.50 2.67
C VAL A 246 -3.54 5.01 2.16
N GLU A 247 -4.45 5.43 3.04
CA GLU A 247 -5.79 5.85 2.63
C GLU A 247 -5.76 7.01 1.63
N GLU A 248 -4.86 7.98 1.78
CA GLU A 248 -4.76 9.10 0.83
C GLU A 248 -4.33 8.69 -0.58
N SER A 249 -3.63 7.58 -0.74
CA SER A 249 -3.12 7.10 -2.04
C SER A 249 -3.65 5.72 -2.43
N ARG A 250 -4.64 5.21 -1.71
CA ARG A 250 -5.21 3.87 -1.88
C ARG A 250 -5.76 3.61 -3.28
N CYS A 251 -6.31 4.65 -3.91
CA CYS A 251 -6.79 4.61 -5.28
C CYS A 251 -5.72 4.17 -6.30
N ILE A 252 -4.43 4.34 -5.99
CA ILE A 252 -3.31 3.87 -6.83
C ILE A 252 -3.29 2.34 -6.88
N ALA A 253 -3.45 1.69 -5.72
CA ALA A 253 -3.53 0.24 -5.61
C ALA A 253 -4.79 -0.31 -6.30
N GLU A 254 -5.92 0.36 -6.13
CA GLU A 254 -7.20 0.00 -6.75
C GLU A 254 -7.12 0.10 -8.28
N ARG A 255 -6.60 1.21 -8.79
CA ARG A 255 -6.39 1.42 -10.22
C ARG A 255 -5.41 0.40 -10.80
N PHE A 256 -4.38 0.03 -10.05
CA PHE A 256 -3.46 -1.01 -10.48
C PHE A 256 -4.17 -2.35 -10.63
N VAL A 257 -5.02 -2.75 -9.67
CA VAL A 257 -5.82 -3.98 -9.75
C VAL A 257 -6.76 -3.94 -10.95
N ILE A 258 -7.51 -2.85 -11.15
CA ILE A 258 -8.37 -2.65 -12.33
C ILE A 258 -7.56 -2.81 -13.63
N SER A 259 -6.34 -2.25 -13.68
CA SER A 259 -5.47 -2.36 -14.86
C SER A 259 -5.00 -3.80 -15.11
N LEU A 260 -4.68 -4.58 -14.06
CA LEU A 260 -4.31 -5.99 -14.21
C LEU A 260 -5.44 -6.81 -14.83
N LEU A 261 -6.69 -6.51 -14.45
CA LEU A 261 -7.87 -7.18 -14.96
C LEU A 261 -8.19 -6.72 -16.40
N ASN A 262 -8.31 -5.42 -16.63
CA ASN A 262 -8.67 -4.89 -17.95
C ASN A 262 -7.65 -5.23 -19.05
N LEU A 263 -6.37 -5.39 -18.70
CA LEU A 263 -5.30 -5.82 -19.60
C LEU A 263 -5.12 -7.35 -19.64
N GLN A 264 -5.98 -8.12 -18.96
CA GLN A 264 -5.93 -9.58 -18.89
C GLN A 264 -4.54 -10.15 -18.48
N ILE A 265 -3.80 -9.39 -17.64
CA ILE A 265 -2.50 -9.82 -17.14
C ILE A 265 -2.67 -11.00 -16.17
N ILE A 266 -3.78 -10.98 -15.43
CA ILE A 266 -4.18 -11.99 -14.45
C ILE A 266 -5.46 -12.66 -14.94
N GLY A 267 -5.48 -14.00 -14.93
CA GLY A 267 -6.60 -14.82 -15.34
C GLY A 267 -6.96 -15.89 -14.29
N GLU A 268 -7.97 -16.71 -14.55
CA GLU A 268 -8.46 -17.73 -13.60
C GLU A 268 -7.37 -18.68 -13.09
N LYS A 269 -6.45 -19.09 -13.98
CA LYS A 269 -5.32 -19.97 -13.67
C LYS A 269 -4.32 -19.41 -12.66
N ASP A 270 -4.40 -18.11 -12.34
CA ASP A 270 -3.49 -17.43 -11.44
C ASP A 270 -3.99 -17.45 -9.97
N PHE A 271 -5.12 -18.12 -9.75
CA PHE A 271 -5.75 -18.22 -8.42
C PHE A 271 -5.96 -19.67 -7.98
N GLU A 272 -6.03 -19.84 -6.68
CA GLU A 272 -6.38 -21.08 -6.00
C GLU A 272 -7.59 -20.84 -5.09
N LYS A 273 -8.58 -21.72 -5.18
CA LYS A 273 -9.74 -21.69 -4.29
C LYS A 273 -9.56 -22.75 -3.21
N GLN A 274 -9.61 -22.31 -1.96
CA GLN A 274 -9.51 -23.18 -0.79
C GLN A 274 -10.86 -23.84 -0.47
N ILE A 275 -10.82 -24.95 0.27
CA ILE A 275 -12.02 -25.65 0.76
C ILE A 275 -12.92 -24.70 1.58
N SER A 276 -12.32 -23.76 2.32
CA SER A 276 -13.03 -22.71 3.07
C SER A 276 -13.78 -21.69 2.19
N GLY A 277 -13.65 -21.75 0.88
CA GLY A 277 -14.16 -20.76 -0.07
C GLY A 277 -13.25 -19.56 -0.26
N ALA A 278 -12.15 -19.45 0.47
CA ALA A 278 -11.16 -18.40 0.29
C ALA A 278 -10.47 -18.52 -1.06
N VAL A 279 -10.19 -17.38 -1.69
CA VAL A 279 -9.48 -17.30 -2.98
C VAL A 279 -8.15 -16.61 -2.75
N TRP A 280 -7.07 -17.21 -3.21
CA TRP A 280 -5.71 -16.65 -3.10
C TRP A 280 -5.00 -16.67 -4.44
N LEU A 281 -4.01 -15.79 -4.61
CA LEU A 281 -3.08 -15.89 -5.74
C LEU A 281 -2.17 -17.10 -5.54
N ASN A 282 -2.02 -17.92 -6.57
CA ASN A 282 -0.97 -18.92 -6.62
C ASN A 282 0.40 -18.29 -6.93
N ASP A 283 1.46 -19.10 -7.01
CA ASP A 283 2.82 -18.63 -7.21
C ASP A 283 2.99 -17.82 -8.50
N ASP A 284 2.43 -18.29 -9.59
CA ASP A 284 2.52 -17.61 -10.88
C ASP A 284 1.74 -16.29 -10.87
N GLY A 285 0.55 -16.28 -10.29
CA GLY A 285 -0.25 -15.07 -10.09
C GLY A 285 0.50 -14.04 -9.24
N ARG A 286 1.11 -14.47 -8.11
CA ARG A 286 1.94 -13.59 -7.27
C ARG A 286 3.11 -12.99 -8.04
N ARG A 287 3.87 -13.81 -8.78
CA ARG A 287 5.01 -13.33 -9.59
C ARG A 287 4.58 -12.28 -10.60
N LYS A 288 3.47 -12.50 -11.30
CA LYS A 288 2.92 -11.52 -12.25
C LYS A 288 2.55 -10.20 -11.56
N VAL A 289 1.80 -10.26 -10.46
CA VAL A 289 1.41 -9.05 -9.72
C VAL A 289 2.63 -8.30 -9.21
N LEU A 290 3.61 -8.99 -8.60
CA LEU A 290 4.83 -8.37 -8.08
C LEU A 290 5.68 -7.72 -9.17
N SER A 291 5.84 -8.39 -10.32
CA SER A 291 6.58 -7.84 -11.47
C SER A 291 5.91 -6.56 -11.98
N ARG A 292 4.58 -6.60 -12.21
CA ARG A 292 3.83 -5.44 -12.67
C ARG A 292 3.76 -4.31 -11.64
N TRP A 293 3.70 -4.64 -10.35
CA TRP A 293 3.79 -3.64 -9.29
C TRP A 293 5.15 -2.94 -9.28
N GLN A 294 6.24 -3.68 -9.48
CA GLN A 294 7.58 -3.11 -9.58
C GLN A 294 7.73 -2.18 -10.81
N GLU A 295 7.17 -2.58 -11.95
CA GLU A 295 7.11 -1.72 -13.15
C GLU A 295 6.30 -0.45 -12.87
N LYS A 296 5.12 -0.60 -12.23
CA LYS A 296 4.25 0.52 -11.85
C LYS A 296 4.97 1.52 -10.95
N LYS A 297 5.74 1.07 -9.98
CA LYS A 297 6.51 1.94 -9.08
C LYS A 297 7.55 2.80 -9.80
N ARG A 298 8.04 2.36 -10.95
CA ARG A 298 8.98 3.13 -11.78
C ARG A 298 8.32 4.21 -12.61
N THR A 299 6.99 4.19 -12.77
CA THR A 299 6.28 5.24 -13.52
C THR A 299 6.39 6.57 -12.80
N THR A 300 6.51 7.64 -13.59
CA THR A 300 6.64 9.00 -13.05
C THR A 300 5.29 9.61 -12.77
N ILE A 301 5.15 10.25 -11.61
CA ILE A 301 4.01 11.08 -11.23
C ILE A 301 4.48 12.49 -10.86
N LYS A 302 3.65 13.49 -11.13
CA LYS A 302 3.89 14.85 -10.64
C LYS A 302 3.31 14.99 -9.23
N HIS A 303 4.19 15.14 -8.22
CA HIS A 303 3.75 15.31 -6.84
C HIS A 303 3.16 16.72 -6.64
N PRO A 304 1.90 16.84 -6.14
CA PRO A 304 1.21 18.13 -6.12
C PRO A 304 1.87 19.16 -5.19
N ALA A 305 2.26 18.78 -3.99
CA ALA A 305 2.89 19.69 -3.02
C ALA A 305 4.35 20.03 -3.38
N LEU A 306 5.12 19.04 -3.86
CA LEU A 306 6.52 19.27 -4.28
C LEU A 306 6.63 19.95 -5.65
N LYS A 307 5.57 19.92 -6.47
CA LYS A 307 5.56 20.38 -7.89
C LYS A 307 6.66 19.73 -8.74
N GLN A 308 7.18 18.58 -8.33
CA GLN A 308 8.25 17.83 -8.96
C GLN A 308 7.76 16.49 -9.47
N ASN A 309 8.41 15.99 -10.51
CA ASN A 309 8.23 14.65 -11.00
C ASN A 309 9.02 13.67 -10.13
N ILE A 310 8.33 12.66 -9.60
CA ILE A 310 8.93 11.59 -8.80
C ILE A 310 8.48 10.23 -9.34
N PRO A 311 9.29 9.18 -9.22
CA PRO A 311 8.80 7.82 -9.38
C PRO A 311 7.69 7.51 -8.37
N LEU A 312 6.63 6.83 -8.82
CA LEU A 312 5.47 6.49 -7.97
C LEU A 312 5.88 5.75 -6.69
N GLY A 313 6.83 4.83 -6.78
CA GLY A 313 7.31 4.06 -5.63
C GLY A 313 8.03 4.90 -4.55
N LEU A 314 8.37 6.17 -4.83
CA LEU A 314 8.87 7.08 -3.80
C LEU A 314 7.76 7.80 -3.04
N LEU A 315 6.50 7.68 -3.46
CA LEU A 315 5.38 8.37 -2.82
C LEU A 315 5.27 8.05 -1.32
N PRO A 316 5.33 6.78 -0.86
CA PRO A 316 5.31 6.48 0.56
C PRO A 316 6.42 7.20 1.35
N TYR A 317 7.63 7.23 0.80
CA TYR A 317 8.75 7.91 1.44
C TYR A 317 8.58 9.45 1.46
N VAL A 318 8.10 10.03 0.38
CA VAL A 318 7.85 11.48 0.29
C VAL A 318 6.78 11.91 1.30
N GLN A 319 5.65 11.19 1.35
CA GLN A 319 4.56 11.49 2.29
C GLN A 319 5.01 11.30 3.75
N SER A 320 5.75 10.22 4.05
CA SER A 320 6.32 10.00 5.38
C SER A 320 7.28 11.13 5.79
N ASN A 321 8.07 11.63 4.83
CA ASN A 321 9.00 12.74 5.07
C ASN A 321 8.26 14.07 5.30
N LEU A 322 7.20 14.34 4.53
CA LEU A 322 6.34 15.52 4.72
C LEU A 322 5.65 15.46 6.08
N LEU A 323 5.16 14.29 6.50
CA LEU A 323 4.60 14.11 7.82
C LEU A 323 5.64 14.35 8.93
N ALA A 324 6.85 13.78 8.79
CA ALA A 324 7.93 14.03 9.76
C ALA A 324 8.32 15.52 9.84
N LYS A 325 8.30 16.24 8.71
CA LYS A 325 8.53 17.70 8.68
C LYS A 325 7.42 18.47 9.39
N TYR A 326 6.17 18.07 9.18
CA TYR A 326 5.03 18.68 9.87
C TYR A 326 5.10 18.46 11.38
N ILE A 327 5.40 17.24 11.83
CA ILE A 327 5.56 16.92 13.25
C ILE A 327 6.69 17.74 13.91
N ARG A 328 7.78 18.03 13.17
CA ARG A 328 8.87 18.87 13.67
C ARG A 328 8.58 20.38 13.61
N GLY A 329 7.48 20.78 12.97
CA GLY A 329 7.19 22.21 12.74
C GLY A 329 7.97 22.82 11.57
N ASP A 330 8.65 22.02 10.73
CA ASP A 330 9.38 22.51 9.54
C ASP A 330 8.44 23.02 8.44
N ILE A 331 7.18 22.57 8.44
CA ILE A 331 6.09 23.04 7.57
C ILE A 331 4.83 23.25 8.41
N ALA A 332 4.02 24.24 8.03
CA ALA A 332 2.84 24.66 8.79
C ALA A 332 1.70 23.64 8.75
N GLU A 333 1.57 22.88 7.66
CA GLU A 333 0.48 21.93 7.44
C GLU A 333 1.01 20.66 6.76
N TYR A 334 0.39 19.52 7.05
CA TYR A 334 0.64 18.29 6.31
C TYR A 334 -0.13 18.31 4.99
N PRO A 335 0.54 18.29 3.83
CA PRO A 335 -0.13 18.25 2.53
C PRO A 335 -0.43 16.78 2.14
N PRO A 336 -1.68 16.30 2.25
CA PRO A 336 -2.04 14.96 1.81
C PRO A 336 -1.84 14.83 0.29
N TYR A 337 -1.61 13.61 -0.17
CA TYR A 337 -1.48 13.36 -1.59
C TYR A 337 -2.81 13.51 -2.33
N LEU A 338 -2.87 14.42 -3.30
CA LEU A 338 -4.01 14.62 -4.19
C LEU A 338 -3.62 14.26 -5.63
N GLN A 339 -4.29 13.27 -6.20
CA GLN A 339 -4.10 12.88 -7.59
C GLN A 339 -4.75 13.92 -8.51
N LYS A 340 -4.01 14.32 -9.57
CA LYS A 340 -4.55 15.18 -10.64
C LYS A 340 -5.09 14.36 -11.78
#